data_b56824d1dae3e7a4ef3b9c760fd123d9
#
_entry.id   b56824d1dae3e7a4ef3b9c760fd123d9
#
_cell.length_a   1.000
_cell.length_b   1.000
_cell.length_c   1.000
_cell.angle_alpha   90.00
_cell.angle_beta   90.00
_cell.angle_gamma   90.00
#
_symmetry.space_group_name_H-M   'P 1'
#
loop_
_entity.id
_entity.type
_entity.pdbx_description
1 polymer ?
#
loop_
_entity_poly.entity_id
_entity_poly.type
_entity_poly.pdbx_seq_one_letter_code
_entity_poly.pdbx_strand_id
1 'polypeptide(L)'
;MQLIRLLLLLVFSCGWLTTDALPLRPDLMSPISDGLQQSGNRVEYINFGKLDQWVTRNIKESGIIGGKTKVIYAIGPTQTINGNVAYLGLGGSPWATSNVYAHVAGIHKANLSVWKQQRPGQGYCAKLYTHLEECKVLGIVNIKVLAAGSIFLGQMMEPISGVSNPMSKLNCGVRFNKKPSAIRFDYAVKLSGQPNRIKQTGFGGAKTIAGKDVADCIVYLQKRWEDAQGNVYAKRIGTMVMRFLHNTGWVNNADFTIHYGDITHQPFYQSYMGLTSGDGRRYAKNSKGKMVPIQEVGWGSATDVPTHLIVQFDSSSGGAFIGSVGNTLWVDNIRLVY
;
A
#
# COMPACT_ATOMS: atom_id res chain seq x y z
N MET A 1 30.76 -18.40 -0.98
CA MET A 1 31.29 -17.08 -1.34
C MET A 1 30.58 -16.44 -2.53
N GLN A 2 30.29 -17.14 -3.61
CA GLN A 2 29.54 -16.58 -4.76
C GLN A 2 28.10 -16.17 -4.40
N LEU A 3 27.39 -16.92 -3.57
CA LEU A 3 26.02 -16.62 -3.16
C LEU A 3 25.92 -15.32 -2.36
N ILE A 4 26.89 -15.05 -1.50
CA ILE A 4 26.98 -13.81 -0.71
C ILE A 4 27.33 -12.61 -1.61
N ARG A 5 28.17 -12.79 -2.62
CA ARG A 5 28.48 -11.75 -3.62
C ARG A 5 27.28 -11.41 -4.50
N LEU A 6 26.45 -12.40 -4.85
CA LEU A 6 25.22 -12.18 -5.64
C LEU A 6 24.15 -11.44 -4.83
N LEU A 7 24.01 -11.75 -3.54
CA LEU A 7 23.15 -10.99 -2.62
C LEU A 7 23.63 -9.56 -2.40
N LEU A 8 24.95 -9.32 -2.39
CA LEU A 8 25.56 -7.99 -2.27
C LEU A 8 25.34 -7.13 -3.54
N LEU A 9 25.40 -7.70 -4.73
CA LEU A 9 25.21 -6.99 -5.99
C LEU A 9 23.76 -6.51 -6.24
N LEU A 10 22.78 -7.17 -5.63
CA LEU A 10 21.36 -6.81 -5.78
C LEU A 10 20.93 -5.58 -4.95
N VAL A 11 21.77 -5.06 -4.07
CA VAL A 11 21.43 -3.94 -3.16
C VAL A 11 22.09 -2.60 -3.58
N PHE A 12 23.05 -2.61 -4.50
CA PHE A 12 23.92 -1.45 -4.76
C PHE A 12 23.50 -0.50 -5.90
N SER A 13 22.30 -0.64 -6.48
CA SER A 13 21.84 0.27 -7.54
C SER A 13 20.62 1.10 -7.14
N CYS A 14 20.73 1.95 -6.14
CA CYS A 14 19.76 3.02 -5.92
C CYS A 14 20.50 4.35 -5.78
N GLY A 15 20.54 5.09 -6.89
CA GLY A 15 21.14 6.39 -6.99
C GLY A 15 20.41 7.46 -6.17
N TRP A 16 21.15 8.42 -5.75
CA TRP A 16 20.80 9.56 -4.92
C TRP A 16 19.83 10.52 -5.62
N LEU A 17 18.73 10.87 -4.99
CA LEU A 17 18.08 12.18 -5.14
C LEU A 17 17.47 12.57 -3.80
N THR A 18 17.97 13.64 -3.24
CA THR A 18 17.45 14.32 -2.06
C THR A 18 16.28 15.20 -2.47
N THR A 19 15.12 15.01 -1.88
CA THR A 19 14.06 16.01 -1.90
C THR A 19 13.92 16.60 -0.50
N ASP A 20 14.21 17.87 -0.37
CA ASP A 20 14.02 18.66 0.83
C ASP A 20 12.53 18.69 1.19
N ALA A 21 12.19 18.13 2.36
CA ALA A 21 10.87 18.23 2.93
C ALA A 21 10.78 19.50 3.76
N LEU A 22 9.94 20.43 3.33
CA LEU A 22 9.57 21.61 4.12
C LEU A 22 8.93 21.21 5.46
N PRO A 23 9.16 21.97 6.54
CA PRO A 23 8.61 21.66 7.86
C PRO A 23 7.09 21.82 7.85
N LEU A 24 6.40 20.81 8.40
CA LEU A 24 4.96 20.81 8.63
C LEU A 24 4.60 21.88 9.67
N ARG A 25 3.73 22.82 9.29
CA ARG A 25 3.05 23.69 10.27
C ARG A 25 2.04 22.85 11.06
N PRO A 26 2.02 22.94 12.40
CA PRO A 26 1.19 22.10 13.26
C PRO A 26 -0.31 22.46 13.30
N ASP A 27 -0.72 23.57 12.77
CA ASP A 27 -2.04 24.13 13.05
C ASP A 27 -2.86 24.15 11.77
N LEU A 28 -3.78 23.23 11.64
CA LEU A 28 -5.02 23.33 10.84
C LEU A 28 -5.45 21.94 10.33
N MET A 29 -5.92 21.11 11.25
CA MET A 29 -6.89 20.07 10.91
C MET A 29 -7.67 19.65 12.16
N SER A 30 -8.54 20.53 12.62
CA SER A 30 -9.78 20.09 13.26
C SER A 30 -10.58 19.32 12.22
N PRO A 31 -11.36 18.30 12.59
CA PRO A 31 -12.32 17.75 11.64
C PRO A 31 -13.23 18.89 11.21
N ILE A 32 -13.09 19.31 9.97
CA ILE A 32 -13.97 20.33 9.39
C ILE A 32 -15.34 19.70 9.32
N SER A 33 -16.21 20.11 10.24
CA SER A 33 -17.63 19.98 10.11
C SER A 33 -18.09 21.06 9.13
N ASP A 34 -17.80 20.87 7.85
CA ASP A 34 -18.32 21.72 6.82
C ASP A 34 -19.23 20.94 5.91
N GLY A 35 -20.48 21.39 5.96
CA GLY A 35 -21.47 21.18 4.93
C GLY A 35 -21.83 19.72 4.73
N LEU A 36 -22.87 19.27 5.43
CA LEU A 36 -23.69 18.13 5.05
C LEU A 36 -24.11 18.24 3.57
N GLN A 37 -23.18 17.92 2.64
CA GLN A 37 -23.60 17.37 1.37
C GLN A 37 -24.22 16.02 1.73
N GLN A 38 -25.52 15.88 1.49
CA GLN A 38 -26.22 14.61 1.59
C GLN A 38 -25.36 13.53 0.92
N SER A 39 -24.63 12.75 1.72
CA SER A 39 -23.93 11.57 1.23
C SER A 39 -24.96 10.71 0.53
N GLY A 40 -24.68 10.30 -0.69
CA GLY A 40 -25.60 9.52 -1.51
C GLY A 40 -26.22 8.37 -0.73
N ASN A 41 -27.48 8.09 -0.98
CA ASN A 41 -28.25 7.06 -0.30
C ASN A 41 -27.80 5.62 -0.62
N ARG A 42 -26.91 5.46 -1.58
CA ARG A 42 -26.45 4.14 -2.05
C ARG A 42 -25.02 3.85 -1.59
N VAL A 43 -24.89 2.78 -0.83
CA VAL A 43 -23.61 2.28 -0.32
C VAL A 43 -23.32 0.89 -0.90
N GLU A 44 -22.15 0.71 -1.49
CA GLU A 44 -21.72 -0.57 -2.06
C GLU A 44 -20.42 -1.03 -1.42
N TYR A 45 -20.40 -2.25 -0.86
CA TYR A 45 -19.14 -2.86 -0.44
C TYR A 45 -18.25 -3.12 -1.66
N ILE A 46 -16.96 -2.77 -1.54
CA ILE A 46 -15.96 -3.31 -2.44
C ILE A 46 -15.91 -4.83 -2.20
N ASN A 47 -15.84 -5.62 -3.26
CA ASN A 47 -15.80 -7.07 -3.11
C ASN A 47 -14.69 -7.48 -2.11
N PHE A 48 -14.98 -8.36 -1.16
CA PHE A 48 -14.15 -8.69 0.02
C PHE A 48 -13.83 -7.51 0.96
N GLY A 49 -14.42 -6.36 0.80
CA GLY A 49 -14.17 -5.16 1.63
C GLY A 49 -14.67 -5.25 3.07
N LYS A 50 -15.47 -6.28 3.42
CA LYS A 50 -15.80 -6.61 4.82
C LYS A 50 -14.62 -7.22 5.59
N LEU A 51 -13.56 -7.61 4.91
CA LEU A 51 -12.34 -8.19 5.47
C LEU A 51 -12.54 -9.41 6.38
N ASP A 52 -13.67 -10.12 6.26
CA ASP A 52 -13.98 -11.33 7.01
C ASP A 52 -13.35 -12.60 6.40
N GLN A 53 -13.03 -12.55 5.10
CA GLN A 53 -12.53 -13.70 4.36
C GLN A 53 -11.05 -13.56 4.04
N TRP A 54 -10.27 -14.56 4.42
CA TRP A 54 -8.83 -14.55 4.30
C TRP A 54 -8.27 -15.87 3.82
N VAL A 55 -7.30 -15.78 2.92
CA VAL A 55 -6.45 -16.90 2.54
C VAL A 55 -5.28 -16.97 3.51
N THR A 56 -5.10 -18.12 4.16
CA THR A 56 -3.91 -18.42 4.98
C THR A 56 -2.89 -19.12 4.10
N ARG A 57 -1.65 -18.64 4.10
CA ARG A 57 -0.56 -19.18 3.26
C ARG A 57 0.60 -19.62 4.13
N ASN A 58 0.96 -20.89 4.04
CA ASN A 58 2.07 -21.49 4.80
C ASN A 58 3.30 -21.59 3.90
N ILE A 59 4.23 -20.64 4.05
CA ILE A 59 5.46 -20.55 3.26
C ILE A 59 6.61 -21.19 4.01
N LYS A 60 7.23 -22.20 3.41
CA LYS A 60 8.44 -22.83 3.95
C LYS A 60 9.67 -22.00 3.56
N GLU A 61 10.25 -21.32 4.52
CA GLU A 61 11.49 -20.57 4.31
C GLU A 61 12.69 -21.52 4.15
N SER A 62 13.71 -21.09 3.41
CA SER A 62 14.90 -21.90 3.14
C SER A 62 15.71 -22.18 4.41
N GLY A 63 16.33 -23.36 4.51
CA GLY A 63 17.14 -23.77 5.68
C GLY A 63 18.28 -22.81 6.00
N ILE A 64 18.88 -22.20 4.99
CA ILE A 64 19.97 -21.21 5.11
C ILE A 64 19.56 -19.95 5.91
N ILE A 65 18.25 -19.67 6.04
CA ILE A 65 17.69 -18.56 6.82
C ILE A 65 16.84 -19.05 8.01
N GLY A 66 17.02 -20.30 8.42
CA GLY A 66 16.40 -20.90 9.59
C GLY A 66 15.28 -21.91 9.31
N GLY A 67 14.84 -22.09 8.07
CA GLY A 67 13.98 -23.20 7.64
C GLY A 67 12.58 -23.26 8.28
N LYS A 68 12.09 -22.14 8.86
CA LYS A 68 10.77 -22.11 9.51
C LYS A 68 9.64 -22.03 8.49
N THR A 69 8.46 -22.50 8.86
CA THR A 69 7.24 -22.20 8.12
C THR A 69 6.70 -20.86 8.62
N LYS A 70 6.58 -19.88 7.73
CA LYS A 70 5.99 -18.58 8.03
C LYS A 70 4.56 -18.52 7.49
N VAL A 71 3.63 -18.16 8.35
CA VAL A 71 2.23 -17.95 7.98
C VAL A 71 2.05 -16.52 7.53
N ILE A 72 1.51 -16.32 6.34
CA ILE A 72 1.14 -15.02 5.81
C ILE A 72 -0.31 -15.03 5.31
N TYR A 73 -0.91 -13.88 5.14
CA TYR A 73 -2.33 -13.75 4.82
C TYR A 73 -2.54 -12.95 3.53
N ALA A 74 -3.57 -13.31 2.78
CA ALA A 74 -4.10 -12.53 1.67
C ALA A 74 -5.62 -12.38 1.84
N ILE A 75 -6.20 -11.31 1.30
CA ILE A 75 -7.64 -11.07 1.32
C ILE A 75 -8.27 -11.86 0.18
N GLY A 76 -9.22 -12.73 0.48
CA GLY A 76 -9.88 -13.59 -0.51
C GLY A 76 -10.70 -14.69 0.13
N PRO A 77 -11.26 -15.64 -0.66
CA PRO A 77 -12.04 -16.73 -0.12
C PRO A 77 -11.30 -17.49 0.96
N THR A 78 -11.98 -17.78 2.07
CA THR A 78 -11.36 -18.47 3.23
C THR A 78 -10.84 -19.84 2.82
N GLN A 79 -9.52 -19.98 2.78
CA GLN A 79 -8.83 -21.22 2.44
C GLN A 79 -7.41 -21.22 3.01
N THR A 80 -6.79 -22.39 3.02
CA THR A 80 -5.37 -22.55 3.37
C THR A 80 -4.59 -23.07 2.17
N ILE A 81 -3.50 -22.38 1.83
CA ILE A 81 -2.57 -22.78 0.77
C ILE A 81 -1.25 -23.17 1.44
N ASN A 82 -0.84 -24.41 1.23
CA ASN A 82 0.42 -24.93 1.75
C ASN A 82 1.49 -24.95 0.66
N GLY A 83 2.72 -24.62 1.05
CA GLY A 83 3.88 -24.60 0.15
C GLY A 83 4.18 -23.24 -0.44
N ASN A 84 5.30 -23.18 -1.16
CA ASN A 84 5.86 -21.95 -1.71
C ASN A 84 5.19 -21.57 -3.03
N VAL A 85 3.89 -21.26 -2.95
CA VAL A 85 3.03 -20.93 -4.09
C VAL A 85 2.83 -19.41 -4.14
N ALA A 86 3.07 -18.80 -5.31
CA ALA A 86 2.73 -17.41 -5.56
C ALA A 86 1.23 -17.18 -5.49
N TYR A 87 0.80 -16.09 -4.83
CA TYR A 87 -0.61 -15.69 -4.79
C TYR A 87 -0.85 -14.58 -5.81
N LEU A 88 -1.62 -14.88 -6.84
CA LEU A 88 -1.90 -13.98 -7.96
C LEU A 88 -3.40 -13.62 -8.04
N GLY A 89 -4.01 -13.27 -6.93
CA GLY A 89 -5.44 -12.94 -6.88
C GLY A 89 -6.33 -14.17 -7.08
N LEU A 90 -5.93 -15.33 -6.56
CA LEU A 90 -6.71 -16.56 -6.61
C LEU A 90 -8.06 -16.37 -5.91
N GLY A 91 -9.15 -16.78 -6.55
CA GLY A 91 -10.50 -16.67 -6.03
C GLY A 91 -11.19 -15.34 -6.32
N GLY A 92 -10.63 -14.48 -7.18
CA GLY A 92 -11.31 -13.28 -7.69
C GLY A 92 -11.32 -12.08 -6.72
N SER A 93 -10.57 -12.11 -5.62
CA SER A 93 -10.43 -10.94 -4.76
C SER A 93 -9.72 -9.81 -5.52
N PRO A 94 -10.24 -8.57 -5.46
CA PRO A 94 -9.57 -7.41 -6.05
C PRO A 94 -8.47 -6.86 -5.16
N TRP A 95 -8.26 -7.42 -3.97
CA TRP A 95 -7.32 -6.94 -2.97
C TRP A 95 -6.01 -7.68 -2.98
N ALA A 96 -4.92 -6.93 -2.85
CA ALA A 96 -3.60 -7.43 -2.53
C ALA A 96 -3.12 -6.87 -1.18
N THR A 97 -2.11 -7.52 -0.61
CA THR A 97 -1.46 -7.12 0.64
C THR A 97 0.04 -6.98 0.43
N SER A 98 0.73 -6.25 1.32
CA SER A 98 2.19 -6.23 1.38
C SER A 98 2.82 -7.50 1.97
N ASN A 99 2.01 -8.49 2.34
CA ASN A 99 2.50 -9.83 2.64
C ASN A 99 2.95 -10.49 1.35
N VAL A 100 4.21 -10.87 1.28
CA VAL A 100 4.79 -11.40 0.04
C VAL A 100 5.57 -12.67 0.29
N TYR A 101 5.50 -13.56 -0.70
CA TYR A 101 6.44 -14.64 -0.89
C TYR A 101 7.53 -14.18 -1.86
N ALA A 102 8.77 -14.32 -1.44
CA ALA A 102 9.94 -13.98 -2.23
C ALA A 102 10.79 -15.23 -2.53
N HIS A 103 11.30 -15.30 -3.75
CA HIS A 103 12.27 -16.30 -4.18
C HIS A 103 13.44 -15.60 -4.86
N VAL A 104 14.48 -15.34 -4.10
CA VAL A 104 15.64 -14.56 -4.55
C VAL A 104 16.90 -15.41 -4.43
N ALA A 105 17.61 -15.58 -5.53
CA ALA A 105 18.86 -16.38 -5.58
C ALA A 105 18.72 -17.79 -4.94
N GLY A 106 17.60 -18.46 -5.18
CA GLY A 106 17.31 -19.78 -4.63
C GLY A 106 16.82 -19.80 -3.18
N ILE A 107 16.70 -18.62 -2.53
CA ILE A 107 16.23 -18.50 -1.14
C ILE A 107 14.75 -18.14 -1.12
N HIS A 108 13.97 -18.99 -0.47
CA HIS A 108 12.55 -18.76 -0.18
C HIS A 108 12.41 -17.98 1.13
N LYS A 109 11.69 -16.85 1.07
CA LYS A 109 11.43 -15.97 2.23
C LYS A 109 10.00 -15.47 2.16
N ALA A 110 9.37 -15.23 3.31
CA ALA A 110 8.10 -14.54 3.38
C ALA A 110 8.18 -13.29 4.26
N ASN A 111 7.40 -12.26 3.92
CA ASN A 111 7.18 -11.09 4.75
C ASN A 111 5.74 -11.06 5.24
N LEU A 112 5.55 -10.70 6.51
CA LEU A 112 4.24 -10.54 7.14
C LEU A 112 4.17 -9.15 7.78
N SER A 113 3.41 -8.25 7.18
CA SER A 113 3.14 -6.89 7.67
C SER A 113 1.65 -6.55 7.70
N VAL A 114 0.81 -7.47 7.24
CA VAL A 114 -0.66 -7.40 7.31
C VAL A 114 -1.19 -8.66 7.98
N TRP A 115 -1.91 -8.49 9.07
CA TRP A 115 -2.51 -9.60 9.83
C TRP A 115 -4.02 -9.62 9.66
N LYS A 116 -4.57 -10.82 9.53
CA LYS A 116 -5.95 -11.11 9.84
C LYS A 116 -6.09 -11.01 11.36
N GLN A 117 -6.79 -9.99 11.84
CA GLN A 117 -7.01 -9.81 13.28
C GLN A 117 -8.50 -9.88 13.59
N GLN A 118 -8.88 -10.62 14.64
CA GLN A 118 -10.25 -10.65 15.11
C GLN A 118 -10.64 -9.30 15.69
N ARG A 119 -11.81 -8.81 15.28
CA ARG A 119 -12.47 -7.62 15.82
C ARG A 119 -13.70 -8.08 16.59
N PRO A 120 -13.71 -7.98 17.93
CA PRO A 120 -14.80 -8.50 18.77
C PRO A 120 -16.17 -7.98 18.32
N GLY A 121 -17.11 -8.91 18.08
CA GLY A 121 -18.46 -8.58 17.63
C GLY A 121 -18.60 -8.13 16.17
N GLN A 122 -17.50 -8.07 15.40
CA GLN A 122 -17.47 -7.55 14.02
C GLN A 122 -16.75 -8.49 13.03
N GLY A 123 -16.36 -9.71 13.43
CA GLY A 123 -15.62 -10.62 12.57
C GLY A 123 -14.11 -10.34 12.55
N TYR A 124 -13.54 -10.15 11.36
CA TYR A 124 -12.12 -9.87 11.19
C TYR A 124 -11.88 -8.51 10.55
N CYS A 125 -10.71 -7.94 10.82
CA CYS A 125 -10.20 -6.73 10.19
C CYS A 125 -8.77 -6.96 9.67
N ALA A 126 -8.28 -6.04 8.84
CA ALA A 126 -6.88 -5.98 8.47
C ALA A 126 -6.11 -5.14 9.50
N LYS A 127 -5.08 -5.71 10.12
CA LYS A 127 -4.09 -4.98 10.91
C LYS A 127 -2.86 -4.77 10.04
N LEU A 128 -2.56 -3.52 9.70
CA LEU A 128 -1.38 -3.10 8.97
C LEU A 128 -0.36 -2.57 9.96
N TYR A 129 0.87 -3.08 9.91
CA TYR A 129 1.89 -2.76 10.90
C TYR A 129 3.24 -2.48 10.26
N THR A 130 3.88 -1.40 10.68
CA THR A 130 5.24 -1.04 10.24
C THR A 130 6.26 -1.62 11.20
N HIS A 131 7.17 -2.45 10.67
CA HIS A 131 8.19 -3.13 11.46
C HIS A 131 9.50 -3.31 10.68
N LEU A 132 10.54 -3.74 11.38
CA LEU A 132 11.77 -4.22 10.74
C LEU A 132 11.63 -5.72 10.47
N GLU A 133 11.68 -6.11 9.20
CA GLU A 133 11.82 -7.50 8.80
C GLU A 133 13.30 -7.85 8.72
N GLU A 134 13.70 -8.87 9.44
CA GLU A 134 15.09 -9.33 9.51
C GLU A 134 15.25 -10.67 8.80
N CYS A 135 16.38 -10.83 8.12
CA CYS A 135 16.78 -12.09 7.50
C CYS A 135 18.26 -12.36 7.82
N LYS A 136 18.50 -13.36 8.66
CA LYS A 136 19.87 -13.82 8.97
C LYS A 136 20.25 -14.95 8.04
N VAL A 137 21.24 -14.72 7.17
CA VAL A 137 21.75 -15.73 6.25
C VAL A 137 22.94 -16.42 6.89
N LEU A 138 22.88 -17.73 7.07
CA LEU A 138 23.89 -18.55 7.75
C LEU A 138 24.27 -18.07 9.16
N GLY A 139 23.39 -17.30 9.81
CA GLY A 139 23.67 -16.70 11.11
C GLY A 139 24.72 -15.57 11.12
N ILE A 140 25.29 -15.23 9.96
CA ILE A 140 26.42 -14.27 9.83
C ILE A 140 25.94 -12.94 9.24
N VAL A 141 25.19 -12.99 8.12
CA VAL A 141 24.73 -11.77 7.43
C VAL A 141 23.33 -11.44 7.89
N ASN A 142 23.16 -10.26 8.49
CA ASN A 142 21.86 -9.77 8.91
C ASN A 142 21.36 -8.70 7.95
N ILE A 143 20.29 -9.02 7.23
CA ILE A 143 19.60 -8.12 6.32
C ILE A 143 18.38 -7.58 7.04
N LYS A 144 18.25 -6.26 7.12
CA LYS A 144 17.11 -5.58 7.74
C LYS A 144 16.42 -4.67 6.73
N VAL A 145 15.12 -4.80 6.59
CA VAL A 145 14.31 -3.90 5.78
C VAL A 145 13.14 -3.36 6.60
N LEU A 146 12.82 -2.08 6.43
CA LEU A 146 11.59 -1.56 6.97
C LEU A 146 10.44 -1.99 6.07
N ALA A 147 9.49 -2.72 6.66
CA ALA A 147 8.30 -3.21 5.99
C ALA A 147 7.06 -2.52 6.59
N ALA A 148 6.35 -1.75 5.78
CA ALA A 148 5.05 -1.20 6.13
C ALA A 148 3.93 -2.17 5.72
N GLY A 149 2.90 -2.28 6.55
CA GLY A 149 1.68 -3.00 6.20
C GLY A 149 0.84 -2.19 5.23
N SER A 150 0.47 -2.80 4.11
CA SER A 150 -0.38 -2.21 3.09
C SER A 150 -1.42 -3.19 2.58
N ILE A 151 -2.64 -2.71 2.32
CA ILE A 151 -3.64 -3.38 1.49
C ILE A 151 -4.06 -2.45 0.36
N PHE A 152 -4.27 -2.99 -0.83
CA PHE A 152 -4.62 -2.17 -1.99
C PHE A 152 -5.46 -2.92 -3.02
N LEU A 153 -6.26 -2.20 -3.78
CA LEU A 153 -6.92 -2.76 -4.95
C LEU A 153 -5.90 -2.98 -6.06
N GLY A 154 -5.77 -4.23 -6.49
CA GLY A 154 -4.80 -4.64 -7.49
C GLY A 154 -4.22 -6.02 -7.21
N GLN A 155 -2.97 -6.21 -7.63
CA GLN A 155 -2.29 -7.50 -7.52
C GLN A 155 -0.82 -7.31 -7.12
N MET A 156 -0.37 -8.08 -6.15
CA MET A 156 1.06 -8.21 -5.86
C MET A 156 1.67 -9.21 -6.85
N MET A 157 2.73 -8.80 -7.53
CA MET A 157 3.43 -9.65 -8.49
C MET A 157 4.42 -10.57 -7.77
N GLU A 158 4.00 -11.79 -7.52
CA GLU A 158 4.80 -12.83 -6.84
C GLU A 158 5.29 -13.94 -7.80
N PRO A 159 6.34 -14.65 -7.45
CA PRO A 159 7.25 -14.43 -6.31
C PRO A 159 8.10 -13.17 -6.52
N ILE A 160 8.43 -12.48 -5.41
CA ILE A 160 9.36 -11.36 -5.48
C ILE A 160 10.76 -11.90 -5.77
N SER A 161 11.35 -11.48 -6.89
CA SER A 161 12.66 -11.96 -7.35
C SER A 161 13.82 -11.00 -7.03
N GLY A 162 13.54 -9.84 -6.44
CA GLY A 162 14.54 -8.86 -6.07
C GLY A 162 13.92 -7.67 -5.35
N VAL A 163 14.75 -6.85 -4.72
CA VAL A 163 14.33 -5.68 -3.91
C VAL A 163 14.42 -4.34 -4.67
N SER A 164 14.97 -4.35 -5.88
CA SER A 164 15.03 -3.15 -6.73
C SER A 164 13.63 -2.76 -7.19
N ASN A 165 13.35 -1.45 -7.17
CA ASN A 165 12.08 -0.86 -7.59
C ASN A 165 10.85 -1.62 -7.03
N PRO A 166 10.63 -1.59 -5.69
CA PRO A 166 9.56 -2.35 -5.06
C PRO A 166 8.17 -1.97 -5.57
N MET A 167 7.97 -0.72 -5.99
CA MET A 167 6.69 -0.25 -6.56
C MET A 167 6.34 -0.97 -7.86
N SER A 168 7.32 -1.42 -8.66
CA SER A 168 7.07 -2.19 -9.88
C SER A 168 6.50 -3.60 -9.63
N LYS A 169 6.41 -4.03 -8.38
CA LYS A 169 5.78 -5.30 -8.00
C LYS A 169 4.29 -5.16 -7.69
N LEU A 170 3.78 -3.94 -7.64
CA LEU A 170 2.38 -3.65 -7.35
C LEU A 170 1.66 -3.28 -8.65
N ASN A 171 0.84 -4.19 -9.17
CA ASN A 171 -0.11 -3.89 -10.23
C ASN A 171 -1.31 -3.15 -9.63
N CYS A 172 -1.24 -1.81 -9.61
CA CYS A 172 -2.18 -0.97 -8.88
C CYS A 172 -3.47 -0.68 -9.64
N GLY A 173 -4.57 -0.82 -8.92
CA GLY A 173 -5.91 -0.44 -9.38
C GLY A 173 -6.62 -1.53 -10.14
N VAL A 174 -7.93 -1.42 -10.16
CA VAL A 174 -8.87 -2.33 -10.82
C VAL A 174 -9.73 -1.57 -11.83
N ARG A 175 -10.30 -2.27 -12.81
CA ARG A 175 -11.29 -1.69 -13.75
C ARG A 175 -12.48 -1.15 -12.96
N PHE A 176 -12.88 0.09 -13.27
CA PHE A 176 -13.95 0.77 -12.57
C PHE A 176 -14.48 1.95 -13.38
N ASN A 177 -15.81 2.07 -13.50
CA ASN A 177 -16.46 3.09 -14.34
C ASN A 177 -17.57 3.87 -13.63
N LYS A 178 -17.62 3.81 -12.28
CA LYS A 178 -18.58 4.54 -11.48
C LYS A 178 -17.93 5.77 -10.83
N LYS A 179 -18.75 6.68 -10.30
CA LYS A 179 -18.30 7.92 -9.66
C LYS A 179 -18.85 8.00 -8.23
N PRO A 180 -18.20 7.34 -7.26
CA PRO A 180 -18.60 7.45 -5.85
C PRO A 180 -18.29 8.85 -5.30
N SER A 181 -19.16 9.37 -4.46
CA SER A 181 -18.96 10.64 -3.75
C SER A 181 -17.96 10.52 -2.61
N ALA A 182 -17.89 9.33 -1.97
CA ALA A 182 -16.97 9.07 -0.86
C ALA A 182 -16.54 7.60 -0.79
N ILE A 183 -15.47 7.34 -0.05
CA ILE A 183 -15.17 6.02 0.50
C ILE A 183 -15.55 6.01 1.98
N ARG A 184 -16.20 4.94 2.43
CA ARG A 184 -16.59 4.72 3.82
C ARG A 184 -15.90 3.48 4.35
N PHE A 185 -15.31 3.57 5.55
CA PHE A 185 -14.70 2.43 6.22
C PHE A 185 -14.64 2.63 7.73
N ASP A 186 -14.39 1.54 8.44
CA ASP A 186 -14.10 1.56 9.87
C ASP A 186 -12.58 1.51 10.05
N TYR A 187 -12.04 2.24 11.01
CA TYR A 187 -10.60 2.26 11.26
C TYR A 187 -10.24 2.50 12.72
N ALA A 188 -9.02 2.11 13.08
CA ALA A 188 -8.34 2.53 14.31
C ALA A 188 -6.86 2.78 14.01
N VAL A 189 -6.23 3.68 14.75
CA VAL A 189 -4.85 4.12 14.50
C VAL A 189 -4.03 4.11 15.77
N LYS A 190 -2.82 3.58 15.68
CA LYS A 190 -1.78 3.74 16.71
C LYS A 190 -0.48 4.15 16.02
N LEU A 191 -0.05 5.38 16.26
CA LEU A 191 1.23 5.91 15.78
C LEU A 191 2.33 5.68 16.82
N SER A 192 3.52 5.45 16.34
CA SER A 192 4.71 5.24 17.19
C SER A 192 5.11 6.47 18.02
N GLY A 193 4.70 7.67 17.57
CA GLY A 193 5.07 8.93 18.21
C GLY A 193 6.52 9.37 17.93
N GLN A 194 7.29 8.61 17.16
CA GLN A 194 8.67 8.96 16.83
C GLN A 194 8.74 10.29 16.07
N PRO A 195 9.68 11.20 16.42
CA PRO A 195 9.80 12.50 15.77
C PRO A 195 10.33 12.39 14.34
N ASN A 196 11.04 11.31 14.02
CA ASN A 196 11.63 11.05 12.71
C ASN A 196 11.29 9.65 12.22
N ARG A 197 11.30 9.51 10.90
CA ARG A 197 11.24 8.24 10.18
C ARG A 197 12.64 7.62 10.07
N ILE A 198 12.70 6.35 9.72
CA ILE A 198 13.94 5.72 9.29
C ILE A 198 13.80 5.19 7.87
N LYS A 199 14.90 5.19 7.12
CA LYS A 199 15.05 4.46 5.87
C LYS A 199 15.95 3.25 6.10
N GLN A 200 15.44 2.03 5.86
CA GLN A 200 16.18 0.78 6.04
C GLN A 200 15.92 -0.14 4.86
N THR A 201 16.91 -0.31 3.98
CA THR A 201 16.75 -0.95 2.66
C THR A 201 17.40 -2.33 2.55
N GLY A 202 18.01 -2.85 3.62
CA GLY A 202 18.67 -4.17 3.62
C GLY A 202 19.97 -4.16 4.38
N PHE A 203 21.08 -3.93 3.69
CA PHE A 203 22.41 -3.88 4.31
C PHE A 203 22.73 -2.49 4.86
N GLY A 204 23.55 -2.47 5.90
CA GLY A 204 23.95 -1.24 6.58
C GLY A 204 22.97 -0.78 7.65
N GLY A 205 23.29 0.36 8.28
CA GLY A 205 22.47 0.98 9.32
C GLY A 205 21.25 1.71 8.76
N ALA A 206 20.28 1.90 9.64
CA ALA A 206 19.13 2.76 9.34
C ALA A 206 19.60 4.21 9.16
N LYS A 207 19.02 4.90 8.16
CA LYS A 207 19.22 6.35 7.96
C LYS A 207 18.02 7.08 8.52
N THR A 208 18.26 8.12 9.32
CA THR A 208 17.21 9.00 9.83
C THR A 208 16.70 9.90 8.71
N ILE A 209 15.37 9.97 8.58
CA ILE A 209 14.65 10.87 7.66
C ILE A 209 13.80 11.80 8.52
N ALA A 210 13.98 13.10 8.37
CA ALA A 210 13.26 14.10 9.14
C ALA A 210 11.73 14.00 8.97
N GLY A 211 11.01 14.32 10.03
CA GLY A 211 9.55 14.39 10.06
C GLY A 211 8.88 13.11 10.52
N LYS A 212 7.72 13.30 11.15
CA LYS A 212 6.87 12.22 11.67
C LYS A 212 6.32 11.35 10.54
N ASP A 213 6.16 10.08 10.85
CA ASP A 213 5.45 9.14 10.00
C ASP A 213 3.99 8.97 10.46
N VAL A 214 3.10 8.77 9.52
CA VAL A 214 1.67 8.57 9.77
C VAL A 214 1.13 7.46 8.87
N ALA A 215 0.04 6.83 9.29
CA ALA A 215 -0.73 5.96 8.42
C ALA A 215 -1.56 6.80 7.43
N ASP A 216 -1.91 6.21 6.28
CA ASP A 216 -2.76 6.90 5.32
C ASP A 216 -3.75 5.99 4.58
N CYS A 217 -4.71 6.62 3.92
CA CYS A 217 -5.61 6.02 2.95
C CYS A 217 -5.62 6.87 1.69
N ILE A 218 -5.50 6.21 0.53
CA ILE A 218 -5.44 6.86 -0.78
C ILE A 218 -6.53 6.28 -1.67
N VAL A 219 -7.32 7.16 -2.30
CA VAL A 219 -8.26 6.79 -3.37
C VAL A 219 -7.99 7.65 -4.58
N TYR A 220 -7.72 7.01 -5.71
CA TYR A 220 -7.56 7.67 -7.00
C TYR A 220 -8.51 7.06 -8.03
N LEU A 221 -9.27 7.90 -8.69
CA LEU A 221 -10.02 7.55 -9.90
C LEU A 221 -9.25 8.07 -11.10
N GLN A 222 -8.94 7.18 -12.03
CA GLN A 222 -8.11 7.50 -13.18
C GLN A 222 -8.80 7.10 -14.50
N LYS A 223 -8.63 7.93 -15.53
CA LYS A 223 -8.88 7.57 -16.92
C LYS A 223 -7.56 7.15 -17.52
N ARG A 224 -7.37 5.83 -17.70
CA ARG A 224 -6.13 5.24 -18.20
C ARG A 224 -6.29 4.84 -19.67
N TRP A 225 -5.18 4.94 -20.40
CA TRP A 225 -5.01 4.38 -21.73
C TRP A 225 -3.59 3.85 -21.91
N GLU A 226 -3.38 3.06 -22.92
CA GLU A 226 -2.10 2.48 -23.30
C GLU A 226 -1.77 2.87 -24.73
N ASP A 227 -0.52 3.24 -25.03
CA ASP A 227 -0.05 3.50 -26.37
C ASP A 227 0.41 2.20 -27.07
N ALA A 228 0.73 2.29 -28.36
CA ALA A 228 1.20 1.16 -29.16
C ALA A 228 2.51 0.55 -28.63
N GLN A 229 3.31 1.32 -27.91
CA GLN A 229 4.56 0.88 -27.28
C GLN A 229 4.32 0.12 -25.98
N GLY A 230 3.12 0.25 -25.41
CA GLY A 230 2.73 -0.38 -24.14
C GLY A 230 3.00 0.50 -22.93
N ASN A 231 3.18 1.80 -23.13
CA ASN A 231 3.23 2.76 -22.03
C ASN A 231 1.83 3.05 -21.51
N VAL A 232 1.67 3.10 -20.19
CA VAL A 232 0.39 3.37 -19.55
C VAL A 232 0.35 4.82 -19.07
N TYR A 233 -0.62 5.56 -19.55
CA TYR A 233 -0.90 6.94 -19.19
C TYR A 233 -2.20 7.04 -18.41
N ALA A 234 -2.33 8.10 -17.60
CA ALA A 234 -3.56 8.40 -16.88
C ALA A 234 -3.81 9.89 -16.76
N LYS A 235 -5.09 10.28 -16.75
CA LYS A 235 -5.57 11.53 -16.14
C LYS A 235 -6.21 11.21 -14.81
N ARG A 236 -5.88 11.98 -13.76
CA ARG A 236 -6.49 11.87 -12.44
C ARG A 236 -7.85 12.55 -12.45
N ILE A 237 -8.94 11.78 -12.23
CA ILE A 237 -10.31 12.29 -12.26
C ILE A 237 -10.80 12.58 -10.85
N GLY A 238 -10.51 11.68 -9.90
CA GLY A 238 -10.94 11.81 -8.51
C GLY A 238 -9.80 11.52 -7.54
N THR A 239 -9.77 12.26 -6.45
CA THR A 239 -8.71 12.19 -5.45
C THR A 239 -9.29 12.25 -4.05
N MET A 240 -8.89 11.31 -3.20
CA MET A 240 -8.98 11.39 -1.74
C MET A 240 -7.66 10.89 -1.17
N VAL A 241 -7.05 11.67 -0.29
CA VAL A 241 -5.89 11.23 0.49
C VAL A 241 -6.11 11.66 1.94
N MET A 242 -6.27 10.69 2.81
CA MET A 242 -6.38 10.92 4.25
C MET A 242 -5.09 10.48 4.94
N ARG A 243 -4.49 11.36 5.73
CA ARG A 243 -3.38 11.06 6.63
C ARG A 243 -3.87 11.07 8.07
N PHE A 244 -3.65 9.98 8.78
CA PHE A 244 -4.10 9.81 10.17
C PHE A 244 -3.04 10.38 11.13
N LEU A 245 -3.27 11.60 11.61
CA LEU A 245 -2.28 12.35 12.40
C LEU A 245 -2.29 12.01 13.89
N HIS A 246 -3.34 11.34 14.38
CA HIS A 246 -3.56 11.06 15.79
C HIS A 246 -3.94 9.60 16.04
N ASN A 247 -3.63 9.12 17.24
CA ASN A 247 -4.14 7.83 17.70
C ASN A 247 -5.65 7.90 17.88
N THR A 248 -6.35 6.82 17.49
CA THR A 248 -7.80 6.69 17.66
C THR A 248 -8.12 5.32 18.24
N GLY A 249 -9.26 5.21 18.94
CA GLY A 249 -9.97 3.93 19.03
C GLY A 249 -10.64 3.61 17.70
N TRP A 250 -11.55 2.62 17.69
CA TRP A 250 -12.34 2.34 16.51
C TRP A 250 -13.29 3.50 16.18
N VAL A 251 -13.14 4.03 14.97
CA VAL A 251 -14.06 4.98 14.35
C VAL A 251 -14.85 4.21 13.29
N ASN A 252 -16.15 4.13 13.48
CA ASN A 252 -17.02 3.33 12.61
C ASN A 252 -17.72 4.20 11.57
N ASN A 253 -17.91 3.66 10.36
CA ASN A 253 -18.64 4.32 9.27
C ASN A 253 -18.09 5.72 8.91
N ALA A 254 -16.79 5.91 8.96
CA ALA A 254 -16.19 7.18 8.61
C ALA A 254 -16.23 7.42 7.10
N ASP A 255 -16.76 8.57 6.69
CA ASP A 255 -16.84 9.01 5.30
C ASP A 255 -15.67 9.91 4.94
N PHE A 256 -15.05 9.63 3.80
CA PHE A 256 -13.99 10.45 3.24
C PHE A 256 -14.36 10.83 1.80
N THR A 257 -14.61 12.12 1.60
CA THR A 257 -15.06 12.67 0.31
C THR A 257 -14.03 12.48 -0.78
N ILE A 258 -14.46 12.04 -1.96
CA ILE A 258 -13.65 11.98 -3.17
C ILE A 258 -13.87 13.26 -3.97
N HIS A 259 -12.82 14.06 -4.12
CA HIS A 259 -12.86 15.31 -4.85
C HIS A 259 -12.54 15.08 -6.32
N TYR A 260 -13.38 15.65 -7.19
CA TYR A 260 -13.30 15.42 -8.64
C TYR A 260 -12.71 16.61 -9.39
N GLY A 261 -11.97 16.32 -10.47
CA GLY A 261 -11.28 17.31 -11.29
C GLY A 261 -9.93 17.73 -10.72
N ASP A 262 -9.45 18.89 -11.15
CA ASP A 262 -8.22 19.51 -10.64
C ASP A 262 -8.46 20.15 -9.27
N ILE A 263 -7.80 19.61 -8.25
CA ILE A 263 -7.95 20.06 -6.86
C ILE A 263 -6.82 20.99 -6.40
N THR A 264 -5.87 21.34 -7.27
CA THR A 264 -4.65 22.08 -6.88
C THR A 264 -4.93 23.47 -6.32
N HIS A 265 -6.05 24.07 -6.68
CA HIS A 265 -6.49 25.38 -6.20
C HIS A 265 -7.48 25.34 -5.04
N GLN A 266 -7.77 24.14 -4.51
CA GLN A 266 -8.71 24.01 -3.41
C GLN A 266 -8.03 24.31 -2.06
N PRO A 267 -8.73 24.92 -1.09
CA PRO A 267 -8.14 25.30 0.21
C PRO A 267 -7.59 24.10 1.00
N PHE A 268 -8.17 22.90 0.81
CA PHE A 268 -7.74 21.66 1.48
C PHE A 268 -6.56 20.98 0.79
N TYR A 269 -6.13 21.44 -0.39
CA TYR A 269 -5.07 20.78 -1.16
C TYR A 269 -3.74 20.76 -0.40
N GLN A 270 -3.12 19.60 -0.41
CA GLN A 270 -1.77 19.38 0.11
C GLN A 270 -0.89 18.79 -0.99
N SER A 271 0.39 19.11 -1.00
CA SER A 271 1.32 18.64 -2.04
C SER A 271 1.33 17.12 -2.24
N TYR A 272 1.12 16.35 -1.18
CA TYR A 272 1.03 14.88 -1.26
C TYR A 272 -0.25 14.37 -1.95
N MET A 273 -1.24 15.24 -2.24
CA MET A 273 -2.45 14.90 -3.01
C MET A 273 -2.22 15.05 -4.52
N GLY A 274 -1.08 15.61 -4.93
CA GLY A 274 -0.74 15.87 -6.32
C GLY A 274 -0.63 14.61 -7.19
N LEU A 275 -0.39 14.84 -8.47
CA LEU A 275 -0.14 13.75 -9.42
C LEU A 275 1.13 12.99 -9.04
N THR A 276 1.10 11.67 -9.16
CA THR A 276 2.23 10.82 -8.78
C THR A 276 3.37 10.91 -9.79
N SER A 277 4.58 11.13 -9.31
CA SER A 277 5.79 11.23 -10.14
C SER A 277 7.00 10.59 -9.44
N GLY A 278 8.10 10.43 -10.14
CA GLY A 278 9.35 9.88 -9.57
C GLY A 278 9.12 8.53 -8.88
N ASP A 279 9.66 8.39 -7.68
CA ASP A 279 9.56 7.16 -6.86
C ASP A 279 8.15 6.89 -6.33
N GLY A 280 7.26 7.91 -6.34
CA GLY A 280 5.86 7.78 -5.95
C GLY A 280 4.95 7.23 -7.05
N ARG A 281 5.45 6.96 -8.26
CA ARG A 281 4.65 6.41 -9.34
C ARG A 281 4.07 5.06 -9.00
N ARG A 282 2.80 4.89 -9.36
CA ARG A 282 2.13 3.59 -9.35
C ARG A 282 2.47 2.83 -10.62
N TYR A 283 2.34 1.53 -10.57
CA TYR A 283 2.60 0.65 -11.71
C TYR A 283 1.35 -0.12 -12.10
N ALA A 284 1.28 -0.49 -13.36
CA ALA A 284 0.24 -1.36 -13.90
C ALA A 284 0.85 -2.39 -14.85
N LYS A 285 0.22 -3.54 -14.95
CA LYS A 285 0.52 -4.53 -15.96
C LYS A 285 -0.12 -4.11 -17.28
N ASN A 286 0.68 -3.88 -18.31
CA ASN A 286 0.20 -3.49 -19.62
C ASN A 286 -0.35 -4.68 -20.43
N SER A 287 -0.90 -4.43 -21.63
CA SER A 287 -1.45 -5.47 -22.51
C SER A 287 -0.41 -6.52 -22.94
N LYS A 288 0.88 -6.15 -22.92
CA LYS A 288 2.01 -7.05 -23.22
C LYS A 288 2.49 -7.86 -22.00
N GLY A 289 1.76 -7.78 -20.87
CA GLY A 289 2.09 -8.50 -19.64
C GLY A 289 3.25 -7.91 -18.83
N LYS A 290 3.78 -6.73 -19.19
CA LYS A 290 4.88 -6.06 -18.51
C LYS A 290 4.39 -5.09 -17.46
N MET A 291 5.09 -5.01 -16.33
CA MET A 291 4.88 -4.00 -15.32
C MET A 291 5.53 -2.68 -15.76
N VAL A 292 4.72 -1.66 -15.96
CA VAL A 292 5.15 -0.33 -16.41
C VAL A 292 4.62 0.75 -15.46
N PRO A 293 5.33 1.89 -15.31
CA PRO A 293 4.82 2.99 -14.50
C PRO A 293 3.56 3.58 -15.13
N ILE A 294 2.59 3.93 -14.30
CA ILE A 294 1.43 4.73 -14.70
C ILE A 294 1.89 6.18 -14.76
N GLN A 295 1.87 6.78 -15.94
CA GLN A 295 2.25 8.17 -16.15
C GLN A 295 1.01 9.06 -15.99
N GLU A 296 0.86 9.72 -14.84
CA GLU A 296 -0.19 10.73 -14.66
C GLU A 296 0.21 12.00 -15.39
N VAL A 297 -0.41 12.27 -16.53
CA VAL A 297 -0.07 13.37 -17.43
C VAL A 297 -0.92 14.62 -17.21
N GLY A 298 -1.81 14.62 -16.22
CA GLY A 298 -2.65 15.75 -15.87
C GLY A 298 -3.91 15.36 -15.13
N TRP A 299 -4.70 16.35 -14.81
CA TRP A 299 -6.03 16.21 -14.23
C TRP A 299 -7.05 16.00 -15.34
N GLY A 300 -8.03 15.13 -15.09
CA GLY A 300 -9.21 14.96 -15.93
C GLY A 300 -10.34 15.90 -15.49
N SER A 301 -11.37 16.00 -16.30
CA SER A 301 -12.58 16.74 -15.93
C SER A 301 -13.34 16.04 -14.81
N ALA A 302 -14.00 16.82 -13.95
CA ALA A 302 -14.93 16.29 -12.96
C ALA A 302 -16.10 15.52 -13.59
N THR A 303 -16.40 15.73 -14.88
CA THR A 303 -17.44 15.02 -15.64
C THR A 303 -16.94 13.75 -16.32
N ASP A 304 -15.63 13.54 -16.42
CA ASP A 304 -15.07 12.34 -17.03
C ASP A 304 -15.51 11.06 -16.30
N VAL A 305 -15.67 9.99 -17.06
CA VAL A 305 -15.90 8.64 -16.50
C VAL A 305 -14.55 7.97 -16.28
N PRO A 306 -14.27 7.48 -15.07
CA PRO A 306 -13.04 6.75 -14.80
C PRO A 306 -13.02 5.40 -15.52
N THR A 307 -11.83 4.87 -15.71
CA THR A 307 -11.60 3.51 -16.18
C THR A 307 -11.00 2.61 -15.09
N HIS A 308 -10.41 3.22 -14.08
CA HIS A 308 -9.73 2.51 -12.98
C HIS A 308 -9.94 3.21 -11.65
N LEU A 309 -10.01 2.38 -10.59
CA LEU A 309 -10.01 2.77 -9.19
C LEU A 309 -8.77 2.22 -8.50
N ILE A 310 -8.03 3.08 -7.82
CA ILE A 310 -7.01 2.73 -6.84
C ILE A 310 -7.58 3.03 -5.47
N VAL A 311 -7.54 2.07 -4.56
CA VAL A 311 -7.71 2.24 -3.12
C VAL A 311 -6.51 1.60 -2.46
N GLN A 312 -5.88 2.29 -1.55
CA GLN A 312 -4.73 1.79 -0.79
C GLN A 312 -4.77 2.32 0.63
N PHE A 313 -4.47 1.46 1.59
CA PHE A 313 -4.29 1.76 3.00
C PHE A 313 -2.87 1.36 3.40
N ASP A 314 -2.17 2.24 4.08
CA ASP A 314 -0.79 2.04 4.50
C ASP A 314 -0.59 2.36 5.98
N SER A 315 0.18 1.55 6.70
CA SER A 315 0.59 1.85 8.07
C SER A 315 1.70 2.91 8.14
N SER A 316 2.24 3.33 7.00
CA SER A 316 3.28 4.35 6.85
C SER A 316 3.11 5.10 5.53
N SER A 317 3.14 6.42 5.57
CA SER A 317 3.09 7.29 4.38
C SER A 317 4.46 7.60 3.77
N GLY A 318 5.53 6.99 4.30
CA GLY A 318 6.92 7.28 3.91
C GLY A 318 7.36 6.68 2.57
N GLY A 319 6.53 5.82 1.98
CA GLY A 319 6.90 5.07 0.77
C GLY A 319 7.79 3.84 1.07
N ALA A 320 8.42 3.30 0.03
CA ALA A 320 9.18 2.06 0.15
C ALA A 320 10.36 2.19 1.11
N PHE A 321 10.42 1.30 2.10
CA PHE A 321 11.49 1.19 3.11
C PHE A 321 11.66 2.40 4.02
N ILE A 322 10.72 3.35 4.04
CA ILE A 322 10.76 4.55 4.89
C ILE A 322 9.53 4.54 5.79
N GLY A 323 9.72 4.79 7.09
CA GLY A 323 8.61 4.84 8.04
C GLY A 323 9.06 4.84 9.49
N SER A 324 8.11 4.69 10.40
CA SER A 324 8.35 4.56 11.83
C SER A 324 7.85 3.22 12.36
N VAL A 325 8.76 2.44 12.94
CA VAL A 325 8.43 1.16 13.55
C VAL A 325 7.38 1.35 14.64
N GLY A 326 6.34 0.54 14.63
CA GLY A 326 5.25 0.60 15.59
C GLY A 326 3.97 1.26 15.09
N ASN A 327 4.02 2.00 13.98
CA ASN A 327 2.79 2.52 13.36
C ASN A 327 1.88 1.37 12.97
N THR A 328 0.62 1.50 13.34
CA THR A 328 -0.42 0.49 13.09
C THR A 328 -1.69 1.18 12.60
N LEU A 329 -2.26 0.63 11.54
CA LEU A 329 -3.58 0.99 11.05
C LEU A 329 -4.44 -0.28 11.03
N TRP A 330 -5.60 -0.23 11.65
CA TRP A 330 -6.64 -1.25 11.50
C TRP A 330 -7.70 -0.73 10.56
N VAL A 331 -8.15 -1.57 9.63
CA VAL A 331 -9.16 -1.22 8.63
C VAL A 331 -10.19 -2.32 8.54
N ASP A 332 -11.45 -1.93 8.35
CA ASP A 332 -12.57 -2.84 8.22
C ASP A 332 -13.71 -2.22 7.41
N ASN A 333 -14.63 -3.04 6.90
CA ASN A 333 -15.90 -2.59 6.31
C ASN A 333 -15.77 -1.54 5.19
N ILE A 334 -14.92 -1.78 4.20
CA ILE A 334 -14.61 -0.83 3.12
C ILE A 334 -15.71 -0.78 2.07
N ARG A 335 -16.28 0.40 1.84
CA ARG A 335 -17.46 0.66 0.99
C ARG A 335 -17.30 1.93 0.17
N LEU A 336 -17.97 2.00 -0.95
CA LEU A 336 -18.13 3.21 -1.75
C LEU A 336 -19.53 3.80 -1.53
N VAL A 337 -19.62 5.12 -1.47
CA VAL A 337 -20.85 5.89 -1.28
C VAL A 337 -21.12 6.67 -2.56
N TYR A 338 -22.35 6.66 -3.07
CA TYR A 338 -22.76 7.30 -4.32
C TYR A 338 -23.81 8.37 -4.10
#